data_eb843214c66bfc877eb6d98ed46ec7ae
#
_entry.id   eb843214c66bfc877eb6d98ed46ec7ae
#
_cell.length_a   1.000
_cell.length_b   1.000
_cell.length_c   1.000
_cell.angle_alpha   90.00
_cell.angle_beta   90.00
_cell.angle_gamma   90.00
#
_symmetry.space_group_name_H-M   'P 1'
#
loop_
_entity.id
_entity.type
_entity.pdbx_description
1 polymer ?
#
loop_
_entity_poly.entity_id
_entity_poly.type
_entity_poly.pdbx_seq_one_letter_code
_entity_poly.pdbx_strand_id
1 'polypeptide(L)'
;SCLVGSEMCIRDSISSMTWQAGDDSTVRGYKFTYDGLDRIQNAIYGETASLSTNINRFSENVSEYDKNGNIKSLQRYGRTGASAYGMLDNLTYTLNGNQLTRVDDAVTASAYNGGFEFKDGVKQSNEYAYDANGNLTKDLNKGITNMSYNCLNLPSVVTFSDGSTITYTYAADGTKLKTVHKIGGATTTTDYCGNVIYENGVQKLLLTEEGYVTLSDSKYHYYLKDHQGNNRVVINQSGTVEETNHYYPFGGVFASTGNAQPYKYNGKELDTKKGLNWYDYGARHYDAALGRFTTVDPLAEKHYSINSYAYCGNNPINRIDPDGRDWRVQTHYNRETDKIEYKITVRAALVNNSSNRELDMKALAEQITKQVNAAYTVSGESFVSTMDMQLRTVNSVDDIKDTEHVLQIVDQDMLTKTDKSVVMAETYKNSLDVKIGTKAVSNMLNNDDNRTFAHELGHSGGLGHTMNVENLMTQKKVIQDFDGDYLKATQLNRSQIQTVRDNYIHNKLNRHIPNWRQKLKRRQ
;
A
#
# COMPACT_ATOMS: atom_id res chain seq x y z
N SER A 1 -10.59 25.18 21.39
CA SER A 1 -9.70 25.92 22.30
C SER A 1 -8.57 25.00 22.75
N CYS A 2 -7.42 25.15 22.12
CA CYS A 2 -6.17 24.53 22.59
C CYS A 2 -5.65 25.30 23.78
N LEU A 3 -5.48 24.65 24.91
CA LEU A 3 -4.71 25.15 26.02
C LEU A 3 -3.22 25.00 25.71
N VAL A 4 -2.53 26.11 25.58
CA VAL A 4 -1.08 26.24 25.50
C VAL A 4 -0.49 25.94 26.87
N GLY A 5 0.35 24.93 26.94
CA GLY A 5 1.16 24.65 28.11
C GLY A 5 2.00 23.41 27.88
N SER A 6 3.32 23.61 27.70
CA SER A 6 4.40 22.64 27.51
C SER A 6 4.40 21.89 26.15
N GLU A 7 5.55 21.90 25.53
CA GLU A 7 5.97 21.20 24.31
C GLU A 7 5.22 19.89 24.02
N MET A 8 4.01 19.99 23.50
CA MET A 8 3.37 18.88 22.83
C MET A 8 3.81 18.95 21.38
N CYS A 9 4.72 18.08 21.00
CA CYS A 9 4.88 17.69 19.61
C CYS A 9 3.49 17.50 19.04
N ILE A 10 3.13 18.27 18.04
CA ILE A 10 1.93 18.06 17.23
C ILE A 10 2.11 16.68 16.61
N ARG A 11 1.47 15.67 17.20
CA ARG A 11 1.43 14.34 16.61
C ARG A 11 0.47 14.43 15.46
N ASP A 12 0.96 14.23 14.25
CA ASP A 12 0.18 14.24 13.00
C ASP A 12 -0.80 13.07 12.89
N SER A 13 -1.21 12.49 14.02
CA SER A 13 -2.05 11.30 14.05
C SER A 13 -3.52 11.66 14.09
N ILE A 14 -4.32 10.99 13.26
CA ILE A 14 -5.78 11.15 13.18
C ILE A 14 -6.39 10.83 14.55
N SER A 15 -6.97 11.81 15.21
CA SER A 15 -7.59 11.64 16.55
C SER A 15 -9.02 11.09 16.49
N SER A 16 -9.72 11.28 15.36
CA SER A 16 -11.05 10.71 15.14
C SER A 16 -11.39 10.70 13.65
N MET A 17 -12.27 9.78 13.26
CA MET A 17 -12.84 9.72 11.94
C MET A 17 -14.32 9.38 12.02
N THR A 18 -15.12 9.89 11.09
CA THR A 18 -16.53 9.56 10.93
C THR A 18 -16.83 9.19 9.49
N TRP A 19 -17.81 8.31 9.29
CA TRP A 19 -18.28 7.94 7.96
C TRP A 19 -19.77 7.59 7.96
N GLN A 20 -20.38 7.73 6.79
CA GLN A 20 -21.65 7.10 6.39
C GLN A 20 -21.36 6.21 5.17
N ALA A 21 -22.04 5.12 5.01
CA ALA A 21 -21.78 4.20 3.90
C ALA A 21 -23.07 3.54 3.42
N GLY A 22 -23.26 3.46 2.10
CA GLY A 22 -24.42 2.90 1.47
C GLY A 22 -25.68 3.71 1.72
N ASP A 23 -26.80 3.02 1.81
CA ASP A 23 -28.13 3.62 2.06
C ASP A 23 -28.41 3.85 3.56
N ASP A 24 -27.44 3.53 4.43
CA ASP A 24 -27.56 3.71 5.87
C ASP A 24 -27.20 5.14 6.28
N SER A 25 -28.16 5.87 6.83
CA SER A 25 -27.97 7.24 7.31
C SER A 25 -27.21 7.33 8.64
N THR A 26 -26.85 6.21 9.26
CA THR A 26 -26.13 6.20 10.53
C THR A 26 -24.71 6.74 10.35
N VAL A 27 -24.40 7.83 11.04
CA VAL A 27 -23.02 8.32 11.17
C VAL A 27 -22.29 7.44 12.18
N ARG A 28 -21.25 6.76 11.73
CA ARG A 28 -20.37 5.92 12.54
C ARG A 28 -18.99 6.53 12.60
N GLY A 29 -18.21 6.15 13.59
CA GLY A 29 -16.82 6.59 13.64
C GLY A 29 -16.03 5.98 14.78
N TYR A 30 -14.77 6.40 14.81
CA TYR A 30 -13.81 6.07 15.86
C TYR A 30 -13.18 7.32 16.46
N LYS A 31 -12.90 7.28 17.77
CA LYS A 31 -11.94 8.16 18.45
C LYS A 31 -10.70 7.34 18.74
N PHE A 32 -9.53 7.87 18.36
CA PHE A 32 -8.25 7.18 18.49
C PHE A 32 -7.38 7.77 19.58
N THR A 33 -6.62 6.92 20.25
CA THR A 33 -5.47 7.30 21.07
C THR A 33 -4.25 6.48 20.70
N TYR A 34 -3.09 7.08 20.87
CA TYR A 34 -1.80 6.50 20.47
C TYR A 34 -0.83 6.55 21.64
N ASP A 35 0.16 5.67 21.64
CA ASP A 35 1.26 5.70 22.59
C ASP A 35 2.38 6.68 22.17
N GLY A 36 3.47 6.71 22.95
CA GLY A 36 4.63 7.56 22.71
C GLY A 36 5.37 7.30 21.40
N LEU A 37 5.17 6.14 20.77
CA LEU A 37 5.74 5.72 19.49
C LEU A 37 4.75 5.81 18.35
N ASP A 38 3.63 6.50 18.55
CA ASP A 38 2.57 6.69 17.56
C ASP A 38 1.88 5.39 17.12
N ARG A 39 1.85 4.36 18.01
CA ARG A 39 1.10 3.12 17.80
C ARG A 39 -0.29 3.26 18.38
N ILE A 40 -1.29 2.69 17.71
CA ILE A 40 -2.68 2.76 18.15
C ILE A 40 -2.86 2.05 19.51
N GLN A 41 -3.48 2.71 20.47
CA GLN A 41 -3.87 2.11 21.76
C GLN A 41 -5.36 1.85 21.82
N ASN A 42 -6.16 2.85 21.50
CA ASN A 42 -7.60 2.71 21.52
C ASN A 42 -8.22 3.22 20.22
N ALA A 43 -9.18 2.49 19.73
CA ALA A 43 -10.12 2.90 18.71
C ALA A 43 -11.54 2.69 19.25
N ILE A 44 -12.04 3.72 19.89
CA ILE A 44 -13.36 3.71 20.54
C ILE A 44 -14.42 4.03 19.50
N TYR A 45 -15.24 3.02 19.17
CA TYR A 45 -16.38 3.17 18.29
C TYR A 45 -17.47 4.02 18.91
N GLY A 46 -18.13 4.82 18.10
CA GLY A 46 -19.34 5.54 18.45
C GLY A 46 -20.18 5.87 17.21
N GLU A 47 -21.40 6.30 17.45
CA GLU A 47 -22.33 6.75 16.44
C GLU A 47 -22.73 8.20 16.70
N THR A 48 -23.35 8.86 15.70
CA THR A 48 -23.61 10.29 15.60
C THR A 48 -22.37 11.12 15.25
N ALA A 49 -22.52 12.37 14.85
CA ALA A 49 -21.41 13.27 14.50
C ALA A 49 -20.43 13.49 15.68
N SER A 50 -20.92 13.41 16.93
CA SER A 50 -20.11 13.54 18.15
C SER A 50 -19.54 12.22 18.66
N LEU A 51 -19.88 11.09 18.05
CA LEU A 51 -19.54 9.73 18.48
C LEU A 51 -19.91 9.47 19.95
N SER A 52 -21.09 9.91 20.35
CA SER A 52 -21.54 9.89 21.75
C SER A 52 -22.57 8.81 22.05
N THR A 53 -23.09 8.10 21.05
CA THR A 53 -24.07 7.03 21.22
C THR A 53 -23.52 5.68 20.76
N ASN A 54 -24.09 4.59 21.23
CA ASN A 54 -23.71 3.23 20.87
C ASN A 54 -22.19 2.98 21.01
N ILE A 55 -21.62 3.58 22.04
CA ILE A 55 -20.17 3.55 22.33
C ILE A 55 -19.75 2.08 22.56
N ASN A 56 -18.59 1.74 22.11
CA ASN A 56 -17.96 0.40 22.20
C ASN A 56 -18.61 -0.72 21.39
N ARG A 57 -19.64 -0.48 20.60
CA ARG A 57 -20.25 -1.59 19.83
C ARG A 57 -19.24 -2.34 18.95
N PHE A 58 -18.26 -1.64 18.40
CA PHE A 58 -17.24 -2.19 17.51
C PHE A 58 -15.85 -1.60 17.79
N SER A 59 -15.53 -1.37 19.07
CA SER A 59 -14.21 -0.87 19.46
C SER A 59 -13.12 -1.94 19.28
N GLU A 60 -11.91 -1.49 18.97
CA GLU A 60 -10.71 -2.32 18.86
C GLU A 60 -9.58 -1.63 19.59
N ASN A 61 -9.01 -2.27 20.62
CA ASN A 61 -8.02 -1.66 21.51
C ASN A 61 -6.81 -2.58 21.64
N VAL A 62 -5.61 -2.00 21.62
CA VAL A 62 -4.35 -2.69 21.94
C VAL A 62 -3.86 -2.14 23.27
N SER A 63 -4.03 -2.92 24.33
CA SER A 63 -3.70 -2.47 25.69
C SER A 63 -2.22 -2.60 26.01
N GLU A 64 -1.47 -3.43 25.29
CA GLU A 64 -0.06 -3.67 25.56
C GLU A 64 0.74 -3.99 24.30
N TYR A 65 1.92 -3.35 24.20
CA TYR A 65 2.99 -3.69 23.27
C TYR A 65 4.27 -4.03 24.02
N ASP A 66 5.05 -4.97 23.50
CA ASP A 66 6.40 -5.18 24.01
C ASP A 66 7.39 -4.12 23.46
N LYS A 67 8.67 -4.22 23.89
CA LYS A 67 9.72 -3.29 23.45
C LYS A 67 10.06 -3.38 21.97
N ASN A 68 9.76 -4.50 21.31
CA ASN A 68 9.96 -4.71 19.89
C ASN A 68 8.76 -4.23 19.06
N GLY A 69 7.66 -3.80 19.70
CA GLY A 69 6.43 -3.41 19.05
C GLY A 69 5.52 -4.59 18.69
N ASN A 70 5.70 -5.76 19.30
CA ASN A 70 4.71 -6.81 19.20
C ASN A 70 3.47 -6.45 19.99
N ILE A 71 2.28 -6.73 19.45
CA ILE A 71 1.03 -6.70 20.18
C ILE A 71 1.08 -7.82 21.23
N LYS A 72 0.83 -7.47 22.50
CA LYS A 72 0.76 -8.40 23.63
C LYS A 72 -0.66 -8.65 24.07
N SER A 73 -1.54 -7.68 23.90
CA SER A 73 -2.95 -7.79 24.22
C SER A 73 -3.80 -6.95 23.28
N LEU A 74 -4.88 -7.57 22.76
CA LEU A 74 -5.82 -6.92 21.86
C LEU A 74 -7.25 -7.27 22.26
N GLN A 75 -8.13 -6.28 22.31
CA GLN A 75 -9.53 -6.41 22.64
C GLN A 75 -10.40 -5.93 21.49
N ARG A 76 -11.45 -6.71 21.17
CA ARG A 76 -12.49 -6.32 20.21
C ARG A 76 -13.87 -6.47 20.82
N TYR A 77 -14.70 -5.52 20.47
CA TYR A 77 -16.13 -5.53 20.76
C TYR A 77 -16.90 -5.70 19.47
N GLY A 78 -18.01 -6.41 19.51
CA GLY A 78 -18.84 -6.63 18.34
C GLY A 78 -20.22 -7.16 18.69
N ARG A 79 -20.92 -7.64 17.70
CA ARG A 79 -22.27 -8.14 17.84
C ARG A 79 -22.25 -9.57 18.39
N THR A 80 -22.86 -9.79 19.56
CA THR A 80 -22.96 -11.08 20.23
C THR A 80 -24.36 -11.73 20.11
N GLY A 81 -25.34 -10.97 19.59
CA GLY A 81 -26.71 -11.43 19.36
C GLY A 81 -27.45 -10.54 18.39
N ALA A 82 -28.72 -10.84 18.11
CA ALA A 82 -29.53 -10.06 17.16
C ALA A 82 -29.56 -8.56 17.47
N SER A 83 -29.58 -8.18 18.76
CA SER A 83 -29.54 -6.81 19.24
C SER A 83 -28.53 -6.62 20.38
N ALA A 84 -27.70 -7.62 20.65
CA ALA A 84 -26.72 -7.60 21.73
C ALA A 84 -25.32 -7.32 21.18
N TYR A 85 -24.55 -6.54 21.96
CA TYR A 85 -23.16 -6.20 21.69
C TYR A 85 -22.32 -6.43 22.93
N GLY A 86 -21.09 -6.88 22.76
CA GLY A 86 -20.19 -7.19 23.86
C GLY A 86 -18.76 -7.41 23.39
N MET A 87 -17.90 -7.80 24.30
CA MET A 87 -16.54 -8.20 23.98
C MET A 87 -16.56 -9.53 23.22
N LEU A 88 -15.90 -9.57 22.08
CA LEU A 88 -15.73 -10.76 21.24
C LEU A 88 -14.37 -11.40 21.40
N ASP A 89 -13.33 -10.56 21.52
CA ASP A 89 -11.96 -10.99 21.69
C ASP A 89 -11.33 -10.26 22.89
N ASN A 90 -10.59 -10.99 23.72
CA ASN A 90 -9.68 -10.46 24.73
C ASN A 90 -8.39 -11.28 24.68
N LEU A 91 -7.59 -10.98 23.66
CA LEU A 91 -6.47 -11.80 23.24
C LEU A 91 -5.22 -11.50 24.05
N THR A 92 -4.51 -12.55 24.44
CA THR A 92 -3.16 -12.50 25.00
C THR A 92 -2.19 -13.24 24.07
N TYR A 93 -1.13 -12.55 23.65
CA TYR A 93 -0.15 -13.06 22.70
C TYR A 93 1.10 -13.56 23.43
N THR A 94 1.46 -14.81 23.22
CA THR A 94 2.74 -15.39 23.65
C THR A 94 3.69 -15.46 22.46
N LEU A 95 4.89 -14.89 22.62
CA LEU A 95 5.85 -14.76 21.54
C LEU A 95 7.23 -15.32 21.97
N ASN A 96 7.97 -15.79 20.96
CA ASN A 96 9.40 -16.06 21.04
C ASN A 96 10.11 -15.06 20.11
N GLY A 97 10.75 -14.02 20.69
CA GLY A 97 11.18 -12.85 19.91
C GLY A 97 10.00 -12.17 19.22
N ASN A 98 10.03 -12.08 17.89
CA ASN A 98 8.93 -11.52 17.11
C ASN A 98 7.96 -12.60 16.55
N GLN A 99 8.27 -13.87 16.75
CA GLN A 99 7.42 -14.98 16.29
C GLN A 99 6.35 -15.31 17.31
N LEU A 100 5.12 -15.43 16.85
CA LEU A 100 3.98 -15.82 17.66
C LEU A 100 4.05 -17.32 17.96
N THR A 101 3.85 -17.71 19.20
CA THR A 101 3.80 -19.13 19.58
C THR A 101 2.42 -19.58 20.01
N ARG A 102 1.65 -18.66 20.62
CA ARG A 102 0.30 -18.95 21.12
C ARG A 102 -0.51 -17.67 21.23
N VAL A 103 -1.82 -17.76 21.06
CA VAL A 103 -2.81 -16.73 21.38
C VAL A 103 -3.91 -17.34 22.22
N ASP A 104 -4.17 -16.73 23.36
CA ASP A 104 -5.29 -17.11 24.22
C ASP A 104 -6.38 -16.05 24.13
N ASP A 105 -7.60 -16.48 23.95
CA ASP A 105 -8.78 -15.63 24.12
C ASP A 105 -9.47 -15.96 25.46
N ALA A 106 -9.64 -14.93 26.28
CA ALA A 106 -10.34 -15.02 27.56
C ALA A 106 -11.87 -14.96 27.41
N VAL A 107 -12.37 -14.63 26.21
CA VAL A 107 -13.81 -14.53 25.93
C VAL A 107 -14.33 -15.84 25.37
N THR A 108 -15.51 -16.26 25.84
CA THR A 108 -16.19 -17.45 25.33
C THR A 108 -17.39 -17.12 24.43
N ALA A 109 -17.77 -15.82 24.37
CA ALA A 109 -18.85 -15.37 23.48
C ALA A 109 -18.37 -15.40 22.04
N SER A 110 -19.21 -15.89 21.13
CA SER A 110 -18.91 -15.87 19.69
C SER A 110 -19.63 -14.73 18.99
N ALA A 111 -19.03 -14.25 17.90
CA ALA A 111 -19.64 -13.26 17.03
C ALA A 111 -20.95 -13.78 16.43
N TYR A 112 -21.99 -12.96 16.49
CA TYR A 112 -23.31 -13.30 15.97
C TYR A 112 -23.27 -13.58 14.46
N ASN A 113 -23.92 -14.67 14.04
CA ASN A 113 -23.98 -15.12 12.64
C ASN A 113 -22.62 -15.30 11.96
N GLY A 114 -21.60 -15.76 12.71
CA GLY A 114 -20.27 -15.96 12.15
C GLY A 114 -19.56 -14.67 11.75
N GLY A 115 -19.84 -13.57 12.45
CA GLY A 115 -19.14 -12.30 12.28
C GLY A 115 -17.64 -12.42 12.55
N PHE A 116 -16.93 -11.34 12.33
CA PHE A 116 -15.48 -11.30 12.48
C PHE A 116 -15.06 -11.39 13.96
N GLU A 117 -14.23 -12.37 14.28
CA GLU A 117 -13.59 -12.58 15.59
C GLU A 117 -12.34 -13.45 15.41
N PHE A 118 -11.47 -13.51 16.41
CA PHE A 118 -10.46 -14.55 16.53
C PHE A 118 -11.10 -15.86 16.96
N LYS A 119 -10.69 -16.98 16.36
CA LYS A 119 -11.18 -18.32 16.74
C LYS A 119 -10.11 -19.05 17.53
N ASP A 120 -10.21 -19.05 18.85
CA ASP A 120 -9.32 -19.79 19.74
C ASP A 120 -9.77 -21.27 19.82
N GLY A 121 -9.47 -22.02 18.76
CA GLY A 121 -9.88 -23.43 18.61
C GLY A 121 -8.96 -24.44 19.29
N VAL A 122 -7.73 -24.03 19.66
CA VAL A 122 -6.69 -24.94 20.17
C VAL A 122 -5.98 -24.31 21.36
N LYS A 123 -5.81 -25.11 22.43
CA LYS A 123 -5.13 -24.72 23.68
C LYS A 123 -3.81 -25.48 23.84
N GLN A 124 -2.81 -25.13 23.05
CA GLN A 124 -1.48 -25.75 23.08
C GLN A 124 -0.38 -24.71 23.31
N SER A 125 0.78 -25.13 23.80
CA SER A 125 1.91 -24.22 24.04
C SER A 125 2.52 -23.67 22.74
N ASN A 126 2.38 -24.40 21.61
CA ASN A 126 2.95 -24.05 20.30
C ASN A 126 1.86 -24.21 19.22
N GLU A 127 0.96 -23.23 19.13
CA GLU A 127 -0.12 -23.19 18.13
C GLU A 127 0.40 -22.75 16.76
N TYR A 128 1.48 -21.96 16.77
CA TYR A 128 2.13 -21.40 15.60
C TYR A 128 3.55 -21.95 15.48
N ALA A 129 4.02 -22.13 14.25
CA ALA A 129 5.42 -22.48 13.97
C ALA A 129 5.92 -21.73 12.73
N TYR A 130 7.25 -21.58 12.65
CA TYR A 130 7.89 -20.83 11.57
C TYR A 130 9.08 -21.63 11.02
N ASP A 131 9.42 -21.38 9.75
CA ASP A 131 10.66 -21.89 9.14
C ASP A 131 11.88 -21.03 9.52
N ALA A 132 13.05 -21.40 9.01
CA ALA A 132 14.29 -20.67 9.27
C ALA A 132 14.31 -19.25 8.69
N ASN A 133 13.47 -18.95 7.70
CA ASN A 133 13.31 -17.61 7.11
C ASN A 133 12.29 -16.76 7.89
N GLY A 134 11.64 -17.33 8.92
CA GLY A 134 10.60 -16.67 9.69
C GLY A 134 9.22 -16.66 9.00
N ASN A 135 8.99 -17.55 8.04
CA ASN A 135 7.67 -17.71 7.44
C ASN A 135 6.80 -18.63 8.30
N LEU A 136 5.54 -18.28 8.51
CA LEU A 136 4.57 -19.08 9.27
C LEU A 136 4.33 -20.43 8.57
N THR A 137 4.64 -21.54 9.23
CA THR A 137 4.44 -22.88 8.67
C THR A 137 3.26 -23.62 9.28
N LYS A 138 2.75 -23.15 10.41
CA LYS A 138 1.61 -23.77 11.12
C LYS A 138 0.78 -22.71 11.84
N ASP A 139 -0.54 -22.85 11.77
CA ASP A 139 -1.55 -22.09 12.53
C ASP A 139 -2.68 -23.04 12.90
N LEU A 140 -2.64 -23.57 14.11
CA LEU A 140 -3.61 -24.57 14.55
C LEU A 140 -5.01 -23.98 14.78
N ASN A 141 -5.11 -22.69 15.12
CA ASN A 141 -6.40 -22.02 15.32
C ASN A 141 -7.19 -21.89 14.01
N LYS A 142 -6.49 -21.80 12.88
CA LYS A 142 -7.10 -21.89 11.53
C LYS A 142 -7.14 -23.33 10.99
N GLY A 143 -6.70 -24.32 11.78
CA GLY A 143 -6.58 -25.71 11.34
C GLY A 143 -5.46 -25.94 10.33
N ILE A 144 -4.52 -25.02 10.17
CA ILE A 144 -3.38 -25.13 9.25
C ILE A 144 -2.30 -25.99 9.93
N THR A 145 -2.02 -27.15 9.34
CA THR A 145 -1.01 -28.08 9.84
C THR A 145 0.34 -27.92 9.16
N ASN A 146 0.35 -27.40 7.93
CA ASN A 146 1.59 -27.14 7.20
C ASN A 146 1.40 -26.02 6.17
N MET A 147 2.43 -25.17 6.02
CA MET A 147 2.56 -24.23 4.90
C MET A 147 3.96 -24.39 4.29
N SER A 148 4.00 -24.42 2.96
CA SER A 148 5.22 -24.43 2.17
C SER A 148 5.38 -23.10 1.44
N TYR A 149 6.62 -22.69 1.22
CA TYR A 149 6.97 -21.43 0.57
C TYR A 149 7.86 -21.65 -0.63
N ASN A 150 7.82 -20.73 -1.58
CA ASN A 150 8.76 -20.69 -2.70
C ASN A 150 10.04 -19.90 -2.33
N CYS A 151 10.96 -19.77 -3.27
CA CYS A 151 12.23 -19.05 -3.06
C CYS A 151 12.07 -17.53 -2.83
N LEU A 152 10.87 -16.98 -3.04
CA LEU A 152 10.53 -15.57 -2.74
C LEU A 152 9.85 -15.41 -1.37
N ASN A 153 9.81 -16.47 -0.55
CA ASN A 153 9.05 -16.52 0.71
C ASN A 153 7.53 -16.25 0.53
N LEU A 154 6.99 -16.58 -0.64
CA LEU A 154 5.55 -16.54 -0.89
C LEU A 154 4.96 -17.93 -0.62
N PRO A 155 3.79 -18.06 0.05
CA PRO A 155 3.19 -19.34 0.33
C PRO A 155 2.84 -20.08 -0.97
N SER A 156 3.29 -21.31 -1.12
CA SER A 156 2.99 -22.15 -2.28
C SER A 156 1.84 -23.12 -2.01
N VAL A 157 1.80 -23.72 -0.82
CA VAL A 157 0.73 -24.64 -0.41
C VAL A 157 0.39 -24.40 1.06
N VAL A 158 -0.91 -24.28 1.36
CA VAL A 158 -1.48 -24.31 2.70
C VAL A 158 -2.23 -25.62 2.85
N THR A 159 -1.91 -26.41 3.88
CA THR A 159 -2.55 -27.70 4.17
C THR A 159 -3.30 -27.63 5.49
N PHE A 160 -4.56 -28.02 5.48
CA PHE A 160 -5.42 -28.06 6.65
C PHE A 160 -5.51 -29.46 7.26
N SER A 161 -5.91 -29.54 8.51
CA SER A 161 -6.02 -30.79 9.30
C SER A 161 -7.02 -31.80 8.72
N ASP A 162 -7.99 -31.34 7.93
CA ASP A 162 -8.96 -32.22 7.25
C ASP A 162 -8.51 -32.66 5.85
N GLY A 163 -7.28 -32.37 5.47
CA GLY A 163 -6.72 -32.67 4.14
C GLY A 163 -7.10 -31.66 3.05
N SER A 164 -7.87 -30.63 3.36
CA SER A 164 -8.10 -29.50 2.43
C SER A 164 -6.79 -28.78 2.12
N THR A 165 -6.67 -28.20 0.92
CA THR A 165 -5.45 -27.45 0.52
C THR A 165 -5.82 -26.18 -0.22
N ILE A 166 -4.96 -25.17 -0.07
CA ILE A 166 -4.91 -23.99 -0.95
C ILE A 166 -3.53 -23.98 -1.59
N THR A 167 -3.47 -23.93 -2.91
CA THR A 167 -2.22 -23.89 -3.67
C THR A 167 -2.14 -22.60 -4.45
N TYR A 168 -1.00 -21.91 -4.36
CA TYR A 168 -0.73 -20.68 -5.07
C TYR A 168 0.36 -20.90 -6.12
N THR A 169 0.22 -20.24 -7.26
CA THR A 169 1.23 -20.20 -8.32
C THR A 169 1.59 -18.75 -8.60
N TYR A 170 2.90 -18.48 -8.64
CA TYR A 170 3.43 -17.14 -8.88
C TYR A 170 4.34 -17.11 -10.10
N ALA A 171 4.43 -15.96 -10.74
CA ALA A 171 5.49 -15.64 -11.69
C ALA A 171 6.83 -15.43 -10.97
N ALA A 172 7.91 -15.32 -11.71
CA ALA A 172 9.26 -15.14 -11.16
C ALA A 172 9.44 -13.81 -10.40
N ASP A 173 8.61 -12.81 -10.67
CA ASP A 173 8.59 -11.52 -9.98
C ASP A 173 7.69 -11.48 -8.72
N GLY A 174 7.06 -12.62 -8.38
CA GLY A 174 6.13 -12.74 -7.26
C GLY A 174 4.68 -12.39 -7.58
N THR A 175 4.36 -12.05 -8.83
CA THR A 175 2.96 -11.82 -9.24
C THR A 175 2.15 -13.11 -9.12
N LYS A 176 1.04 -13.08 -8.38
CA LYS A 176 0.13 -14.22 -8.24
C LYS A 176 -0.58 -14.50 -9.57
N LEU A 177 -0.44 -15.73 -10.07
CA LEU A 177 -1.03 -16.18 -11.35
C LEU A 177 -2.23 -17.09 -11.13
N LYS A 178 -2.24 -17.87 -10.06
CA LYS A 178 -3.29 -18.86 -9.81
C LYS A 178 -3.43 -19.17 -8.33
N THR A 179 -4.69 -19.40 -7.93
CA THR A 179 -5.03 -20.01 -6.64
C THR A 179 -5.94 -21.21 -6.88
N VAL A 180 -5.64 -22.34 -6.25
CA VAL A 180 -6.48 -23.55 -6.30
C VAL A 180 -6.90 -23.91 -4.88
N HIS A 181 -8.18 -23.83 -4.59
CA HIS A 181 -8.79 -24.29 -3.35
C HIS A 181 -9.35 -25.70 -3.54
N LYS A 182 -8.84 -26.68 -2.79
CA LYS A 182 -9.43 -28.03 -2.69
C LYS A 182 -10.00 -28.20 -1.29
N ILE A 183 -11.31 -28.04 -1.15
CA ILE A 183 -12.00 -28.01 0.15
C ILE A 183 -13.19 -28.97 0.12
N GLY A 184 -13.22 -29.94 1.05
CA GLY A 184 -14.34 -30.87 1.17
C GLY A 184 -14.65 -31.66 -0.12
N GLY A 185 -13.62 -31.98 -0.93
CA GLY A 185 -13.76 -32.66 -2.20
C GLY A 185 -14.10 -31.76 -3.40
N ALA A 186 -14.46 -30.50 -3.18
CA ALA A 186 -14.67 -29.52 -4.24
C ALA A 186 -13.34 -28.81 -4.59
N THR A 187 -13.16 -28.51 -5.88
CA THR A 187 -12.02 -27.72 -6.36
C THR A 187 -12.52 -26.43 -7.00
N THR A 188 -11.98 -25.30 -6.55
CA THR A 188 -12.20 -24.00 -7.18
C THR A 188 -10.84 -23.46 -7.61
N THR A 189 -10.72 -23.10 -8.87
CA THR A 189 -9.50 -22.51 -9.45
C THR A 189 -9.77 -21.07 -9.82
N THR A 190 -8.91 -20.18 -9.36
CA THR A 190 -8.90 -18.76 -9.76
C THR A 190 -7.61 -18.49 -10.51
N ASP A 191 -7.69 -18.05 -11.77
CA ASP A 191 -6.55 -17.62 -12.59
C ASP A 191 -6.56 -16.09 -12.70
N TYR A 192 -5.37 -15.48 -12.52
CA TYR A 192 -5.15 -14.03 -12.55
C TYR A 192 -4.37 -13.67 -13.82
N CYS A 193 -5.07 -13.13 -14.81
CA CYS A 193 -4.50 -12.74 -16.09
C CYS A 193 -4.44 -11.21 -16.19
N GLY A 194 -3.47 -10.60 -15.50
CA GLY A 194 -3.43 -9.15 -15.34
C GLY A 194 -4.62 -8.66 -14.53
N ASN A 195 -5.51 -7.89 -15.14
CA ASN A 195 -6.74 -7.38 -14.50
C ASN A 195 -7.98 -8.25 -14.81
N VAL A 196 -7.84 -9.35 -15.54
CA VAL A 196 -8.94 -10.29 -15.80
C VAL A 196 -8.83 -11.49 -14.86
N ILE A 197 -9.89 -11.74 -14.11
CA ILE A 197 -10.00 -12.86 -13.19
C ILE A 197 -10.90 -13.94 -13.79
N TYR A 198 -10.37 -15.16 -13.83
CA TYR A 198 -11.12 -16.34 -14.22
C TYR A 198 -11.44 -17.20 -12.99
N GLU A 199 -12.59 -17.81 -12.98
CA GLU A 199 -12.94 -18.82 -11.99
C GLU A 199 -13.34 -20.11 -12.71
N ASN A 200 -12.65 -21.22 -12.43
CA ASN A 200 -12.83 -22.52 -13.08
C ASN A 200 -12.77 -22.44 -14.63
N GLY A 201 -11.85 -21.60 -15.15
CA GLY A 201 -11.66 -21.40 -16.57
C GLY A 201 -12.66 -20.45 -17.24
N VAL A 202 -13.62 -19.91 -16.50
CA VAL A 202 -14.60 -18.93 -17.00
C VAL A 202 -14.19 -17.52 -16.60
N GLN A 203 -14.22 -16.58 -17.53
CA GLN A 203 -14.01 -15.16 -17.26
C GLN A 203 -15.07 -14.65 -16.29
N LYS A 204 -14.64 -14.11 -15.16
CA LYS A 204 -15.55 -13.66 -14.09
C LYS A 204 -15.56 -12.15 -13.94
N LEU A 205 -14.39 -11.55 -13.73
CA LEU A 205 -14.25 -10.13 -13.46
C LEU A 205 -13.17 -9.52 -14.34
N LEU A 206 -13.42 -8.29 -14.80
CA LEU A 206 -12.39 -7.37 -15.30
C LEU A 206 -12.22 -6.27 -14.26
N LEU A 207 -11.07 -6.23 -13.60
CA LEU A 207 -10.76 -5.20 -12.60
C LEU A 207 -10.40 -3.89 -13.28
N THR A 208 -10.92 -2.79 -12.77
CA THR A 208 -10.65 -1.42 -13.22
C THR A 208 -10.15 -0.58 -12.05
N GLU A 209 -9.71 0.64 -12.30
CA GLU A 209 -9.29 1.56 -11.23
C GLU A 209 -10.47 1.97 -10.34
N GLU A 210 -11.66 2.11 -10.93
CA GLU A 210 -12.86 2.56 -10.26
C GLU A 210 -13.72 1.42 -9.68
N GLY A 211 -13.40 0.16 -10.01
CA GLY A 211 -14.20 -0.98 -9.57
C GLY A 211 -13.95 -2.24 -10.40
N TYR A 212 -15.00 -2.81 -10.95
CA TYR A 212 -14.88 -4.00 -11.81
C TYR A 212 -16.07 -4.12 -12.79
N VAL A 213 -15.89 -4.96 -13.80
CA VAL A 213 -16.96 -5.38 -14.70
C VAL A 213 -17.20 -6.88 -14.49
N THR A 214 -18.44 -7.29 -14.28
CA THR A 214 -18.81 -8.71 -14.37
C THR A 214 -18.88 -9.12 -15.83
N LEU A 215 -18.05 -10.10 -16.22
CA LEU A 215 -17.91 -10.50 -17.64
C LEU A 215 -19.04 -11.40 -18.13
N SER A 216 -19.84 -11.97 -17.23
CA SER A 216 -21.01 -12.78 -17.58
C SER A 216 -22.17 -11.97 -18.16
N ASP A 217 -22.32 -10.71 -17.75
CA ASP A 217 -23.42 -9.84 -18.15
C ASP A 217 -22.96 -8.41 -18.54
N SER A 218 -21.65 -8.19 -18.58
CA SER A 218 -20.99 -6.93 -18.96
C SER A 218 -21.44 -5.72 -18.13
N LYS A 219 -21.82 -5.93 -16.85
CA LYS A 219 -22.22 -4.87 -15.95
C LYS A 219 -21.04 -4.24 -15.21
N TYR A 220 -21.08 -2.92 -15.09
CA TYR A 220 -20.09 -2.13 -14.36
C TYR A 220 -20.49 -1.99 -12.89
N HIS A 221 -19.48 -2.14 -12.03
CA HIS A 221 -19.58 -1.98 -10.57
C HIS A 221 -18.49 -1.02 -10.11
N TYR A 222 -18.83 -0.10 -9.24
CA TYR A 222 -17.94 0.97 -8.78
C TYR A 222 -17.67 0.85 -7.28
N TYR A 223 -16.44 1.13 -6.89
CA TYR A 223 -16.01 1.19 -5.49
C TYR A 223 -16.08 2.61 -4.97
N LEU A 224 -16.78 2.81 -3.88
CA LEU A 224 -16.65 4.02 -3.07
C LEU A 224 -15.69 3.72 -1.92
N LYS A 225 -14.50 4.33 -2.00
CA LYS A 225 -13.38 4.05 -1.10
C LYS A 225 -13.23 5.16 -0.07
N ASP A 226 -12.72 4.81 1.12
CA ASP A 226 -12.29 5.82 2.09
C ASP A 226 -10.84 6.28 1.82
N HIS A 227 -10.29 7.12 2.73
CA HIS A 227 -8.95 7.70 2.61
C HIS A 227 -7.82 6.66 2.55
N GLN A 228 -8.04 5.44 3.05
CA GLN A 228 -7.08 4.35 3.04
C GLN A 228 -7.25 3.41 1.83
N GLY A 229 -8.20 3.68 0.95
CA GLY A 229 -8.53 2.81 -0.17
C GLY A 229 -9.37 1.59 0.21
N ASN A 230 -10.00 1.59 1.40
CA ASN A 230 -10.93 0.55 1.80
C ASN A 230 -12.19 0.62 0.95
N ASN A 231 -12.62 -0.49 0.37
CA ASN A 231 -13.88 -0.57 -0.38
C ASN A 231 -15.05 -0.54 0.62
N ARG A 232 -15.62 0.66 0.84
CA ARG A 232 -16.73 0.88 1.77
C ARG A 232 -18.07 0.53 1.17
N VAL A 233 -18.28 0.86 -0.09
CA VAL A 233 -19.54 0.60 -0.80
C VAL A 233 -19.22 0.11 -2.21
N VAL A 234 -19.99 -0.86 -2.68
CA VAL A 234 -20.02 -1.25 -4.10
C VAL A 234 -21.39 -0.86 -4.64
N ILE A 235 -21.40 -0.10 -5.72
CA ILE A 235 -22.62 0.25 -6.46
C ILE A 235 -22.55 -0.31 -7.87
N ASN A 236 -23.70 -0.68 -8.42
CA ASN A 236 -23.78 -1.05 -9.83
C ASN A 236 -23.91 0.19 -10.74
N GLN A 237 -23.90 -0.02 -12.04
CA GLN A 237 -24.02 1.05 -13.05
C GLN A 237 -25.32 1.86 -12.98
N SER A 238 -26.34 1.38 -12.25
CA SER A 238 -27.60 2.11 -12.02
C SER A 238 -27.58 2.90 -10.70
N GLY A 239 -26.45 2.87 -9.95
CA GLY A 239 -26.32 3.53 -8.67
C GLY A 239 -26.89 2.75 -7.49
N THR A 240 -27.36 1.51 -7.70
CA THR A 240 -27.88 0.69 -6.62
C THR A 240 -26.73 0.14 -5.76
N VAL A 241 -26.84 0.23 -4.44
CA VAL A 241 -25.88 -0.34 -3.48
C VAL A 241 -26.01 -1.86 -3.50
N GLU A 242 -24.91 -2.55 -3.80
CA GLU A 242 -24.83 -4.01 -3.83
C GLU A 242 -24.06 -4.58 -2.64
N GLU A 243 -23.14 -3.79 -2.09
CA GLU A 243 -22.34 -4.19 -0.94
C GLU A 243 -21.97 -2.96 -0.11
N THR A 244 -22.02 -3.10 1.20
CA THR A 244 -21.50 -2.11 2.16
C THR A 244 -20.61 -2.82 3.16
N ASN A 245 -19.42 -2.27 3.45
CA ASN A 245 -18.45 -2.83 4.39
C ASN A 245 -18.04 -1.83 5.46
N HIS A 246 -17.97 -2.30 6.70
CA HIS A 246 -17.43 -1.57 7.83
C HIS A 246 -16.27 -2.35 8.45
N TYR A 247 -15.16 -1.66 8.72
CA TYR A 247 -13.92 -2.28 9.15
C TYR A 247 -13.51 -1.82 10.53
N TYR A 248 -12.97 -2.76 11.32
CA TYR A 248 -12.10 -2.42 12.46
C TYR A 248 -10.83 -1.73 11.97
N PRO A 249 -10.13 -0.98 12.84
CA PRO A 249 -8.86 -0.34 12.50
C PRO A 249 -7.84 -1.27 11.85
N PHE A 250 -7.68 -2.48 12.35
CA PHE A 250 -6.79 -3.50 11.76
C PHE A 250 -7.42 -4.28 10.59
N GLY A 251 -8.54 -3.84 10.04
CA GLY A 251 -9.08 -4.34 8.77
C GLY A 251 -10.07 -5.50 8.87
N GLY A 252 -10.39 -5.98 10.06
CA GLY A 252 -11.46 -6.94 10.24
C GLY A 252 -12.81 -6.37 9.80
N VAL A 253 -13.62 -7.13 9.04
CA VAL A 253 -14.94 -6.69 8.59
C VAL A 253 -15.96 -6.95 9.69
N PHE A 254 -16.39 -5.93 10.43
CA PHE A 254 -17.33 -6.11 11.54
C PHE A 254 -18.81 -6.07 11.14
N ALA A 255 -19.12 -5.47 10.02
CA ALA A 255 -20.44 -5.48 9.43
C ALA A 255 -20.35 -5.33 7.91
N SER A 256 -21.12 -6.12 7.20
CA SER A 256 -21.27 -6.01 5.76
C SER A 256 -22.69 -6.36 5.34
N THR A 257 -23.13 -5.77 4.22
CA THR A 257 -24.30 -6.19 3.47
C THR A 257 -23.83 -6.61 2.09
N GLY A 258 -24.29 -7.77 1.62
CA GLY A 258 -23.81 -8.34 0.35
C GLY A 258 -22.41 -8.98 0.48
N ASN A 259 -21.96 -9.58 -0.60
CA ASN A 259 -20.61 -10.14 -0.79
C ASN A 259 -20.35 -10.26 -2.30
N ALA A 260 -20.36 -9.13 -2.98
CA ALA A 260 -20.32 -9.07 -4.44
C ALA A 260 -18.94 -9.40 -5.00
N GLN A 261 -17.87 -9.18 -4.23
CA GLN A 261 -16.49 -9.31 -4.68
C GLN A 261 -15.52 -9.49 -3.49
N PRO A 262 -14.29 -10.03 -3.70
CA PRO A 262 -13.35 -10.32 -2.61
C PRO A 262 -12.48 -9.13 -2.17
N TYR A 263 -12.41 -8.03 -2.92
CA TYR A 263 -11.52 -6.91 -2.63
C TYR A 263 -12.10 -5.99 -1.57
N LYS A 264 -11.51 -5.94 -0.36
CA LYS A 264 -12.09 -5.28 0.82
C LYS A 264 -11.17 -4.19 1.37
N TYR A 265 -10.53 -4.44 2.50
CA TYR A 265 -9.64 -3.52 3.21
C TYR A 265 -8.42 -3.15 2.37
N ASN A 266 -8.11 -1.86 2.25
CA ASN A 266 -7.09 -1.29 1.34
C ASN A 266 -7.21 -1.76 -0.12
N GLY A 267 -8.40 -2.18 -0.56
CA GLY A 267 -8.60 -2.78 -1.88
C GLY A 267 -7.93 -4.13 -2.07
N LYS A 268 -7.48 -4.79 -1.00
CA LYS A 268 -6.81 -6.09 -1.06
C LYS A 268 -7.81 -7.24 -1.12
N GLU A 269 -7.40 -8.30 -1.81
CA GLU A 269 -8.20 -9.52 -1.91
C GLU A 269 -8.23 -10.24 -0.55
N LEU A 270 -9.44 -10.48 -0.05
CA LEU A 270 -9.70 -11.25 1.16
C LEU A 270 -10.04 -12.70 0.80
N ASP A 271 -9.18 -13.63 1.16
CA ASP A 271 -9.48 -15.06 1.04
C ASP A 271 -10.21 -15.55 2.30
N THR A 272 -11.51 -15.79 2.16
CA THR A 272 -12.36 -16.30 3.24
C THR A 272 -12.52 -17.81 3.22
N LYS A 273 -11.98 -18.50 2.20
CA LYS A 273 -12.13 -19.94 2.03
C LYS A 273 -11.55 -20.69 3.24
N LYS A 274 -12.28 -21.69 3.71
CA LYS A 274 -11.90 -22.51 4.86
C LYS A 274 -11.63 -21.72 6.16
N GLY A 275 -12.15 -20.50 6.26
CA GLY A 275 -11.91 -19.62 7.43
C GLY A 275 -10.50 -19.01 7.47
N LEU A 276 -9.79 -18.99 6.36
CA LEU A 276 -8.46 -18.39 6.26
C LEU A 276 -8.47 -16.91 6.67
N ASN A 277 -9.39 -16.12 6.07
CA ASN A 277 -9.62 -14.71 6.37
C ASN A 277 -8.33 -13.86 6.30
N TRP A 278 -7.45 -14.14 5.34
CA TRP A 278 -6.24 -13.39 5.10
C TRP A 278 -6.39 -12.45 3.91
N TYR A 279 -5.78 -11.28 4.04
CA TYR A 279 -5.62 -10.33 2.94
C TYR A 279 -4.32 -10.59 2.18
N ASP A 280 -4.37 -10.62 0.87
CA ASP A 280 -3.20 -10.72 0.01
C ASP A 280 -2.64 -9.32 -0.28
N TYR A 281 -1.48 -9.00 0.30
CA TYR A 281 -0.75 -7.75 0.06
C TYR A 281 0.32 -7.89 -1.03
N GLY A 282 0.37 -9.02 -1.74
CA GLY A 282 1.36 -9.33 -2.76
C GLY A 282 2.60 -9.99 -2.17
N ALA A 283 3.47 -9.25 -1.51
CA ALA A 283 4.68 -9.81 -0.89
C ALA A 283 4.39 -10.62 0.39
N ARG A 284 3.28 -10.37 1.07
CA ARG A 284 2.90 -11.00 2.34
C ARG A 284 1.40 -11.23 2.43
N HIS A 285 0.99 -12.24 3.20
CA HIS A 285 -0.39 -12.39 3.65
C HIS A 285 -0.58 -11.75 5.03
N TYR A 286 -1.67 -11.02 5.19
CA TYR A 286 -2.01 -10.28 6.40
C TYR A 286 -3.21 -10.91 7.11
N ASP A 287 -3.06 -11.19 8.40
CA ASP A 287 -4.12 -11.67 9.27
C ASP A 287 -4.69 -10.53 10.11
N ALA A 288 -5.86 -10.04 9.74
CA ALA A 288 -6.54 -8.95 10.44
C ALA A 288 -7.02 -9.35 11.85
N ALA A 289 -7.28 -10.65 12.10
CA ALA A 289 -7.67 -11.12 13.42
C ALA A 289 -6.53 -10.98 14.44
N LEU A 290 -5.28 -11.11 13.97
CA LEU A 290 -4.08 -10.99 14.79
C LEU A 290 -3.40 -9.63 14.65
N GLY A 291 -3.77 -8.80 13.67
CA GLY A 291 -3.16 -7.49 13.40
C GLY A 291 -1.72 -7.59 12.90
N ARG A 292 -1.33 -8.68 12.21
CA ARG A 292 0.05 -8.93 11.80
C ARG A 292 0.16 -9.70 10.49
N PHE A 293 1.33 -9.59 9.86
CA PHE A 293 1.70 -10.42 8.71
C PHE A 293 2.12 -11.83 9.12
N THR A 294 2.01 -12.77 8.18
CA THR A 294 2.38 -14.19 8.36
C THR A 294 3.86 -14.45 8.12
N THR A 295 4.56 -13.52 7.46
CA THR A 295 5.99 -13.65 7.11
C THR A 295 6.75 -12.39 7.50
N VAL A 296 8.09 -12.51 7.59
CA VAL A 296 9.00 -11.39 7.84
C VAL A 296 8.92 -10.40 6.68
N ASP A 297 9.01 -9.11 7.01
CA ASP A 297 9.10 -8.05 6.02
C ASP A 297 10.34 -8.24 5.14
N PRO A 298 10.19 -8.33 3.80
CA PRO A 298 11.35 -8.38 2.90
C PRO A 298 12.29 -7.17 3.05
N LEU A 299 11.80 -6.06 3.62
CA LEU A 299 12.55 -4.84 3.91
C LEU A 299 12.88 -4.66 5.39
N ALA A 300 12.79 -5.70 6.22
CA ALA A 300 13.06 -5.64 7.67
C ALA A 300 14.42 -5.00 8.01
N GLU A 301 15.44 -5.22 7.18
CA GLU A 301 16.76 -4.61 7.35
C GLU A 301 16.77 -3.08 7.21
N LYS A 302 15.73 -2.48 6.66
CA LYS A 302 15.56 -1.02 6.54
C LYS A 302 14.81 -0.41 7.72
N HIS A 303 14.06 -1.22 8.44
CA HIS A 303 13.13 -0.80 9.49
C HIS A 303 13.48 -1.42 10.83
N TYR A 304 14.73 -1.26 11.29
CA TYR A 304 15.23 -1.83 12.56
C TYR A 304 14.39 -1.50 13.78
N SER A 305 13.70 -0.37 13.77
CA SER A 305 12.85 0.09 14.88
C SER A 305 11.43 -0.48 14.85
N ILE A 306 11.08 -1.24 13.81
CA ILE A 306 9.74 -1.81 13.62
C ILE A 306 9.84 -3.32 13.62
N ASN A 307 8.93 -3.96 14.36
CA ASN A 307 8.78 -5.42 14.32
C ASN A 307 8.52 -5.89 12.87
N SER A 308 9.28 -6.87 12.42
CA SER A 308 9.23 -7.37 11.04
C SER A 308 7.89 -8.01 10.63
N TYR A 309 7.01 -8.32 11.57
CA TYR A 309 5.65 -8.83 11.30
C TYR A 309 4.56 -7.76 11.49
N ALA A 310 4.92 -6.57 11.98
CA ALA A 310 3.93 -5.53 12.27
C ALA A 310 3.29 -4.99 11.00
N TYR A 311 1.97 -4.83 11.04
CA TYR A 311 1.22 -4.15 9.99
C TYR A 311 1.25 -2.64 10.23
N CYS A 312 1.69 -1.87 9.24
CA CYS A 312 1.74 -0.40 9.27
C CYS A 312 2.44 0.18 10.52
N GLY A 313 3.40 -0.56 11.10
CA GLY A 313 4.05 -0.16 12.36
C GLY A 313 3.06 0.01 13.52
N ASN A 314 1.98 -0.77 13.55
CA ASN A 314 0.87 -0.71 14.51
C ASN A 314 0.09 0.64 14.49
N ASN A 315 0.10 1.34 13.37
CA ASN A 315 -0.71 2.54 13.13
C ASN A 315 -1.46 2.47 11.80
N PRO A 316 -2.44 1.56 11.69
CA PRO A 316 -3.15 1.29 10.44
C PRO A 316 -4.10 2.40 10.02
N ILE A 317 -4.32 3.43 10.85
CA ILE A 317 -5.20 4.56 10.53
C ILE A 317 -4.46 5.64 9.74
N ASN A 318 -3.19 5.87 10.07
CA ASN A 318 -2.36 6.90 9.43
C ASN A 318 -1.47 6.33 8.31
N ARG A 319 -1.36 5.00 8.23
CA ARG A 319 -0.44 4.30 7.33
C ARG A 319 -1.16 3.20 6.58
N ILE A 320 -0.70 2.95 5.38
CA ILE A 320 -1.04 1.76 4.59
C ILE A 320 0.25 1.07 4.18
N ASP A 321 0.24 -0.24 4.02
CA ASP A 321 1.34 -1.00 3.44
C ASP A 321 1.00 -1.32 1.97
N PRO A 322 1.51 -0.56 1.00
CA PRO A 322 1.21 -0.78 -0.40
C PRO A 322 2.19 -1.72 -1.08
N ASP A 323 3.21 -2.22 -0.38
CA ASP A 323 4.36 -2.93 -0.92
C ASP A 323 5.26 -2.07 -1.84
N GLY A 324 5.19 -0.74 -1.68
CA GLY A 324 6.03 0.20 -2.40
C GLY A 324 7.44 0.28 -1.79
N ARG A 325 8.48 0.45 -2.62
CA ARG A 325 9.88 0.41 -2.16
C ARG A 325 10.53 1.76 -2.03
N ASP A 326 10.24 2.69 -2.92
CA ASP A 326 10.93 3.98 -2.94
C ASP A 326 10.00 5.19 -2.91
N TRP A 327 8.78 5.02 -3.34
CA TRP A 327 7.74 6.01 -3.19
C TRP A 327 6.96 5.75 -1.92
N ARG A 328 6.90 6.76 -1.04
CA ARG A 328 5.99 6.75 0.11
C ARG A 328 5.08 7.97 -0.01
N VAL A 329 3.79 7.73 -0.11
CA VAL A 329 2.78 8.78 -0.15
C VAL A 329 1.98 8.68 1.14
N GLN A 330 2.04 9.73 1.96
CA GLN A 330 1.18 9.88 3.12
C GLN A 330 0.07 10.88 2.76
N THR A 331 -1.15 10.55 3.08
CA THR A 331 -2.30 11.43 2.91
C THR A 331 -2.81 11.82 4.29
N HIS A 332 -2.89 13.11 4.55
CA HIS A 332 -3.43 13.65 5.78
C HIS A 332 -4.49 14.70 5.44
N TYR A 333 -5.63 14.67 6.13
CA TYR A 333 -6.63 15.74 6.01
C TYR A 333 -6.41 16.76 7.12
N ASN A 334 -5.97 17.95 6.73
CA ASN A 334 -5.76 19.06 7.65
C ASN A 334 -7.07 19.83 7.82
N ARG A 335 -7.67 19.74 9.01
CA ARG A 335 -8.95 20.39 9.32
C ARG A 335 -8.87 21.91 9.45
N GLU A 336 -7.72 22.45 9.77
CA GLU A 336 -7.53 23.90 9.91
C GLU A 336 -7.51 24.57 8.54
N THR A 337 -6.93 23.90 7.56
CA THR A 337 -6.83 24.42 6.19
C THR A 337 -7.92 23.88 5.26
N ASP A 338 -8.71 22.88 5.72
CA ASP A 338 -9.70 22.14 4.93
C ASP A 338 -9.09 21.50 3.66
N LYS A 339 -7.83 21.01 3.77
CA LYS A 339 -7.07 20.46 2.65
C LYS A 339 -6.62 19.04 2.93
N ILE A 340 -6.52 18.26 1.84
CA ILE A 340 -5.84 16.96 1.86
C ILE A 340 -4.35 17.21 1.64
N GLU A 341 -3.52 16.72 2.55
CA GLU A 341 -2.06 16.82 2.45
C GLU A 341 -1.50 15.50 1.92
N TYR A 342 -0.67 15.59 0.88
CA TYR A 342 0.09 14.49 0.32
C TYR A 342 1.57 14.69 0.64
N LYS A 343 2.19 13.77 1.35
CA LYS A 343 3.64 13.75 1.54
C LYS A 343 4.24 12.65 0.68
N ILE A 344 5.09 13.03 -0.27
CA ILE A 344 5.75 12.12 -1.20
C ILE A 344 7.25 12.07 -0.83
N THR A 345 7.77 10.88 -0.53
CA THR A 345 9.20 10.68 -0.29
C THR A 345 9.78 9.78 -1.36
N VAL A 346 10.84 10.25 -2.03
CA VAL A 346 11.56 9.50 -3.07
C VAL A 346 13.00 9.27 -2.63
N ARG A 347 13.47 8.02 -2.70
CA ARG A 347 14.87 7.67 -2.50
C ARG A 347 15.50 7.33 -3.83
N ALA A 348 16.64 7.96 -4.13
CA ALA A 348 17.32 7.76 -5.41
C ALA A 348 18.85 7.76 -5.24
N ALA A 349 19.52 7.05 -6.14
CA ALA A 349 20.96 7.07 -6.29
C ALA A 349 21.34 7.63 -7.66
N LEU A 350 22.24 8.62 -7.68
CA LEU A 350 22.77 9.25 -8.89
C LEU A 350 24.15 8.67 -9.21
N VAL A 351 24.29 8.08 -10.39
CA VAL A 351 25.54 7.50 -10.87
C VAL A 351 25.97 8.12 -12.20
N ASN A 352 27.26 8.43 -12.35
CA ASN A 352 27.82 8.92 -13.60
C ASN A 352 28.36 7.75 -14.45
N ASN A 353 27.62 7.37 -15.48
CA ASN A 353 27.99 6.37 -16.48
C ASN A 353 28.37 7.02 -17.84
N SER A 354 28.55 8.34 -17.88
CA SER A 354 29.01 9.04 -19.09
C SER A 354 30.53 9.04 -19.21
N SER A 355 31.04 9.39 -20.38
CA SER A 355 32.45 9.58 -20.62
C SER A 355 33.04 10.82 -19.89
N ASN A 356 32.20 11.79 -19.52
CA ASN A 356 32.60 12.97 -18.76
C ASN A 356 32.80 12.66 -17.29
N ARG A 357 34.03 12.46 -16.84
CA ARG A 357 34.40 12.15 -15.46
C ARG A 357 34.54 13.36 -14.55
N GLU A 358 34.52 14.57 -15.11
CA GLU A 358 34.72 15.83 -14.37
C GLU A 358 33.41 16.49 -13.94
N LEU A 359 32.26 15.78 -14.04
CA LEU A 359 30.99 16.30 -13.62
C LEU A 359 30.95 16.53 -12.10
N ASP A 360 30.52 17.72 -11.69
CA ASP A 360 30.23 18.01 -10.29
C ASP A 360 28.92 17.31 -9.88
N MET A 361 29.07 16.08 -9.45
CA MET A 361 27.96 15.22 -9.06
C MET A 361 27.19 15.77 -7.86
N LYS A 362 27.86 16.53 -6.97
CA LYS A 362 27.21 17.13 -5.81
C LYS A 362 26.31 18.29 -6.23
N ALA A 363 26.84 19.23 -7.02
CA ALA A 363 26.04 20.34 -7.54
C ALA A 363 24.86 19.83 -8.37
N LEU A 364 25.08 18.79 -9.18
CA LEU A 364 24.01 18.18 -9.97
C LEU A 364 22.92 17.54 -9.08
N ALA A 365 23.30 16.81 -8.04
CA ALA A 365 22.33 16.21 -7.10
C ALA A 365 21.50 17.29 -6.37
N GLU A 366 22.11 18.41 -5.99
CA GLU A 366 21.42 19.54 -5.39
C GLU A 366 20.39 20.16 -6.36
N GLN A 367 20.77 20.35 -7.62
CA GLN A 367 19.87 20.89 -8.66
C GLN A 367 18.69 19.94 -8.96
N ILE A 368 18.95 18.64 -9.09
CA ILE A 368 17.91 17.63 -9.28
C ILE A 368 16.92 17.65 -8.10
N THR A 369 17.43 17.62 -6.88
CA THR A 369 16.62 17.65 -5.67
C THR A 369 15.72 18.88 -5.62
N LYS A 370 16.29 20.06 -5.91
CA LYS A 370 15.55 21.32 -5.97
C LYS A 370 14.44 21.28 -7.04
N GLN A 371 14.77 20.81 -8.23
CA GLN A 371 13.83 20.72 -9.35
C GLN A 371 12.65 19.76 -9.03
N VAL A 372 12.95 18.58 -8.51
CA VAL A 372 11.93 17.57 -8.18
C VAL A 372 11.06 18.05 -7.02
N ASN A 373 11.65 18.57 -5.96
CA ASN A 373 10.87 19.09 -4.83
C ASN A 373 9.94 20.23 -5.25
N ALA A 374 10.39 21.14 -6.11
CA ALA A 374 9.57 22.22 -6.62
C ALA A 374 8.40 21.73 -7.50
N ALA A 375 8.63 20.74 -8.35
CA ALA A 375 7.63 20.22 -9.28
C ALA A 375 6.48 19.47 -8.60
N TYR A 376 6.77 18.79 -7.51
CA TYR A 376 5.80 17.95 -6.77
C TYR A 376 5.25 18.63 -5.51
N THR A 377 5.83 19.76 -5.08
CA THR A 377 5.27 20.57 -4.00
C THR A 377 4.28 21.56 -4.58
N VAL A 378 3.00 21.23 -4.47
CA VAL A 378 1.89 21.95 -5.09
C VAL A 378 0.82 22.24 -4.05
N SER A 379 0.29 23.47 -4.03
CA SER A 379 -0.83 23.85 -3.19
C SER A 379 -2.02 24.24 -4.06
N GLY A 380 -3.12 23.50 -3.93
CA GLY A 380 -4.42 23.80 -4.54
C GLY A 380 -5.44 24.27 -3.52
N GLU A 381 -6.67 24.53 -3.96
CA GLU A 381 -7.78 24.95 -3.08
C GLU A 381 -8.10 23.89 -2.04
N SER A 382 -8.11 22.60 -2.42
CA SER A 382 -8.53 21.47 -1.58
C SER A 382 -7.42 20.49 -1.26
N PHE A 383 -6.17 20.76 -1.63
CA PHE A 383 -5.05 19.87 -1.38
C PHE A 383 -3.71 20.60 -1.28
N VAL A 384 -2.75 19.97 -0.61
CA VAL A 384 -1.33 20.34 -0.61
C VAL A 384 -0.53 19.07 -0.86
N SER A 385 0.45 19.13 -1.73
CA SER A 385 1.45 18.09 -1.94
C SER A 385 2.83 18.61 -1.55
N THR A 386 3.58 17.82 -0.81
CA THR A 386 4.99 18.11 -0.46
C THR A 386 5.87 16.96 -0.91
N MET A 387 7.05 17.28 -1.45
CA MET A 387 8.05 16.30 -1.89
C MET A 387 9.28 16.37 -1.01
N ASP A 388 9.76 15.20 -0.60
CA ASP A 388 11.04 14.99 0.06
C ASP A 388 11.90 14.05 -0.79
N MET A 389 12.74 14.62 -1.66
CA MET A 389 13.66 13.85 -2.49
C MET A 389 14.96 13.59 -1.73
N GLN A 390 15.24 12.34 -1.41
CA GLN A 390 16.45 11.86 -0.76
C GLN A 390 17.41 11.29 -1.81
N LEU A 391 18.21 12.18 -2.43
CA LEU A 391 19.15 11.83 -3.50
C LEU A 391 20.57 11.72 -2.94
N ARG A 392 21.25 10.60 -3.21
CA ARG A 392 22.67 10.41 -2.90
C ARG A 392 23.47 10.12 -4.16
N THR A 393 24.72 10.53 -4.19
CA THR A 393 25.65 10.18 -5.27
C THR A 393 26.37 8.88 -4.94
N VAL A 394 26.64 8.07 -5.97
CA VAL A 394 27.37 6.81 -5.86
C VAL A 394 28.43 6.72 -6.95
N ASN A 395 29.53 6.04 -6.65
CA ASN A 395 30.63 5.86 -7.60
C ASN A 395 30.45 4.62 -8.50
N SER A 396 29.66 3.66 -8.04
CA SER A 396 29.43 2.39 -8.75
C SER A 396 27.95 2.01 -8.72
N VAL A 397 27.53 1.30 -9.75
CA VAL A 397 26.20 0.66 -9.80
C VAL A 397 26.01 -0.36 -8.68
N ASP A 398 27.12 -0.96 -8.19
CA ASP A 398 27.06 -1.93 -7.10
C ASP A 398 26.70 -1.30 -5.74
N ASP A 399 26.90 0.01 -5.59
CA ASP A 399 26.56 0.76 -4.39
C ASP A 399 25.07 1.15 -4.33
N ILE A 400 24.31 0.91 -5.41
CA ILE A 400 22.88 1.24 -5.49
C ILE A 400 22.05 0.15 -4.84
N LYS A 401 21.14 0.54 -3.95
CA LYS A 401 20.22 -0.40 -3.30
C LYS A 401 19.06 -0.76 -4.25
N ASP A 402 18.55 -1.99 -4.14
CA ASP A 402 17.44 -2.48 -4.98
C ASP A 402 16.13 -1.70 -4.81
N THR A 403 16.07 -0.86 -3.81
CA THR A 403 14.91 -0.05 -3.44
C THR A 403 15.07 1.43 -3.74
N GLU A 404 16.13 1.81 -4.43
CA GLU A 404 16.39 3.19 -4.84
C GLU A 404 16.07 3.37 -6.32
N HIS A 405 15.52 4.53 -6.68
CA HIS A 405 15.53 4.96 -8.07
C HIS A 405 16.95 5.10 -8.55
N VAL A 406 17.22 4.69 -9.77
CA VAL A 406 18.52 4.86 -10.42
C VAL A 406 18.44 6.02 -11.38
N LEU A 407 19.14 7.09 -11.06
CA LEU A 407 19.37 8.20 -11.99
C LEU A 407 20.77 8.04 -12.57
N GLN A 408 20.88 7.62 -13.82
CA GLN A 408 22.15 7.43 -14.46
C GLN A 408 22.41 8.51 -15.51
N ILE A 409 23.56 9.16 -15.41
CA ILE A 409 24.06 10.06 -16.45
C ILE A 409 24.72 9.20 -17.51
N VAL A 410 24.32 9.38 -18.75
CA VAL A 410 24.85 8.65 -19.92
C VAL A 410 25.26 9.61 -21.01
N ASP A 411 26.17 9.18 -21.88
CA ASP A 411 26.50 9.95 -23.07
C ASP A 411 25.26 10.11 -23.97
N GLN A 412 25.16 11.23 -24.66
CA GLN A 412 23.98 11.64 -25.41
C GLN A 412 23.60 10.64 -26.51
N ASP A 413 24.56 9.92 -27.07
CA ASP A 413 24.36 8.91 -28.11
C ASP A 413 23.82 7.57 -27.56
N MET A 414 23.81 7.38 -26.24
CA MET A 414 23.25 6.21 -25.56
C MET A 414 21.74 6.30 -25.33
N LEU A 415 21.13 7.45 -25.55
CA LEU A 415 19.67 7.60 -25.51
C LEU A 415 19.02 7.17 -26.82
N THR A 416 17.77 6.78 -26.74
CA THR A 416 16.99 6.38 -27.92
C THR A 416 16.93 7.54 -28.92
N LYS A 417 17.39 7.31 -30.16
CA LYS A 417 17.33 8.34 -31.22
C LYS A 417 15.93 8.34 -31.82
N THR A 418 15.35 9.53 -31.94
CA THR A 418 14.14 9.77 -32.73
C THR A 418 14.51 10.62 -33.95
N ASP A 419 13.87 10.39 -35.10
CA ASP A 419 14.23 11.03 -36.38
C ASP A 419 14.15 12.56 -36.42
N LYS A 420 13.62 13.21 -35.38
CA LYS A 420 13.31 14.65 -35.38
C LYS A 420 13.65 15.42 -34.11
N SER A 421 14.08 14.77 -33.02
CA SER A 421 14.39 15.49 -31.77
C SER A 421 15.50 14.85 -30.96
N VAL A 422 16.26 15.68 -30.23
CA VAL A 422 17.25 15.21 -29.27
C VAL A 422 16.51 14.77 -28.02
N VAL A 423 16.60 13.48 -27.69
CA VAL A 423 16.06 12.94 -26.44
C VAL A 423 16.99 13.38 -25.31
N MET A 424 16.46 14.10 -24.32
CA MET A 424 17.24 14.67 -23.21
C MET A 424 17.38 13.65 -22.06
N ALA A 425 16.34 12.87 -21.84
CA ALA A 425 16.28 11.81 -20.84
C ALA A 425 15.26 10.75 -21.26
N GLU A 426 15.34 9.57 -20.67
CA GLU A 426 14.37 8.49 -20.91
C GLU A 426 14.11 7.66 -19.65
N THR A 427 12.87 7.26 -19.44
CA THR A 427 12.48 6.25 -18.46
C THR A 427 11.32 5.40 -18.98
N TYR A 428 11.18 4.21 -18.44
CA TYR A 428 10.00 3.39 -18.69
C TYR A 428 8.93 3.67 -17.63
N LYS A 429 7.68 3.77 -18.05
CA LYS A 429 6.55 3.97 -17.14
C LYS A 429 6.58 2.92 -16.01
N ASN A 430 6.43 3.37 -14.78
CA ASN A 430 6.51 2.55 -13.56
C ASN A 430 7.89 1.90 -13.29
N SER A 431 8.97 2.39 -13.89
CA SER A 431 10.32 1.89 -13.66
C SER A 431 11.10 2.77 -12.69
N LEU A 432 12.01 2.16 -11.93
CA LEU A 432 12.97 2.88 -11.07
C LEU A 432 14.17 3.45 -11.85
N ASP A 433 14.33 3.09 -13.13
CA ASP A 433 15.55 3.41 -13.90
C ASP A 433 15.29 4.60 -14.81
N VAL A 434 16.00 5.69 -14.56
CA VAL A 434 15.96 6.95 -15.33
C VAL A 434 17.34 7.21 -15.94
N LYS A 435 17.42 7.38 -17.26
CA LYS A 435 18.65 7.76 -17.97
C LYS A 435 18.59 9.22 -18.36
N ILE A 436 19.68 9.93 -18.13
CA ILE A 436 19.80 11.35 -18.40
C ILE A 436 21.01 11.59 -19.30
N GLY A 437 20.80 12.22 -20.43
CA GLY A 437 21.84 12.56 -21.38
C GLY A 437 22.73 13.72 -20.87
N THR A 438 24.02 13.70 -21.25
CA THR A 438 24.97 14.75 -20.87
C THR A 438 24.52 16.15 -21.28
N LYS A 439 23.73 16.29 -22.35
CA LYS A 439 23.15 17.58 -22.78
C LYS A 439 22.11 18.11 -21.78
N ALA A 440 21.26 17.25 -21.22
CA ALA A 440 20.31 17.65 -20.17
C ALA A 440 21.05 18.09 -18.90
N VAL A 441 22.09 17.35 -18.53
CA VAL A 441 22.98 17.71 -17.40
C VAL A 441 23.60 19.09 -17.58
N SER A 442 24.16 19.37 -18.77
CA SER A 442 24.74 20.67 -19.07
C SER A 442 23.70 21.81 -18.97
N ASN A 443 22.52 21.62 -19.56
CA ASN A 443 21.45 22.62 -19.50
C ASN A 443 21.00 22.86 -18.05
N MET A 444 20.91 21.80 -17.23
CA MET A 444 20.51 21.92 -15.82
C MET A 444 21.56 22.71 -15.01
N LEU A 445 22.83 22.39 -15.15
CA LEU A 445 23.91 23.11 -14.45
C LEU A 445 23.98 24.59 -14.85
N ASN A 446 23.59 24.93 -16.09
CA ASN A 446 23.48 26.29 -16.58
C ASN A 446 22.15 26.99 -16.24
N ASN A 447 21.24 26.33 -15.52
CA ASN A 447 19.87 26.76 -15.25
C ASN A 447 18.96 26.92 -16.49
N ASP A 448 19.29 26.28 -17.60
CA ASP A 448 18.50 26.24 -18.84
C ASP A 448 17.47 25.12 -18.87
N ASP A 449 17.47 24.22 -17.87
CA ASP A 449 16.53 23.12 -17.70
C ASP A 449 16.11 22.99 -16.23
N ASN A 450 14.84 23.19 -15.97
CA ASN A 450 14.25 23.13 -14.62
C ASN A 450 13.18 22.04 -14.48
N ARG A 451 13.06 21.13 -15.43
CA ARG A 451 11.95 20.15 -15.46
C ARG A 451 12.29 18.73 -15.92
N THR A 452 13.35 18.50 -16.67
CA THR A 452 13.60 17.19 -17.30
C THR A 452 13.61 16.05 -16.30
N PHE A 453 14.30 16.16 -15.18
CA PHE A 453 14.32 15.10 -14.16
C PHE A 453 12.97 14.89 -13.50
N ALA A 454 12.28 15.98 -13.16
CA ALA A 454 10.96 15.90 -12.55
C ALA A 454 9.92 15.28 -13.51
N HIS A 455 10.03 15.57 -14.82
CA HIS A 455 9.21 14.97 -15.86
C HIS A 455 9.43 13.45 -15.97
N GLU A 456 10.68 13.01 -16.06
CA GLU A 456 11.02 11.58 -16.13
C GLU A 456 10.63 10.84 -14.85
N LEU A 457 10.80 11.49 -13.70
CA LEU A 457 10.31 10.93 -12.43
C LEU A 457 8.77 10.77 -12.43
N GLY A 458 8.04 11.65 -13.10
CA GLY A 458 6.60 11.51 -13.31
C GLY A 458 6.24 10.24 -14.08
N HIS A 459 6.99 9.89 -15.12
CA HIS A 459 6.82 8.62 -15.82
C HIS A 459 7.13 7.42 -14.92
N SER A 460 8.18 7.50 -14.10
CA SER A 460 8.44 6.51 -13.05
C SER A 460 7.25 6.38 -12.09
N GLY A 461 6.58 7.47 -11.76
CA GLY A 461 5.34 7.53 -10.99
C GLY A 461 4.09 7.07 -11.77
N GLY A 462 4.25 6.59 -13.00
CA GLY A 462 3.15 6.07 -13.81
C GLY A 462 2.37 7.12 -14.61
N LEU A 463 2.82 8.37 -14.65
CA LEU A 463 2.15 9.43 -15.40
C LEU A 463 2.41 9.30 -16.91
N GLY A 464 1.40 9.58 -17.71
CA GLY A 464 1.51 9.75 -19.15
C GLY A 464 1.68 11.23 -19.54
N HIS A 465 1.97 11.50 -20.81
CA HIS A 465 1.97 12.87 -21.33
C HIS A 465 0.56 13.48 -21.34
N THR A 466 0.50 14.80 -21.26
CA THR A 466 -0.72 15.60 -21.34
C THR A 466 -0.59 16.70 -22.41
N MET A 467 -1.71 17.22 -22.85
CA MET A 467 -1.78 18.36 -23.78
C MET A 467 -1.87 19.72 -23.07
N ASN A 468 -1.96 19.77 -21.75
CA ASN A 468 -1.99 21.03 -21.00
C ASN A 468 -0.60 21.68 -20.99
N VAL A 469 -0.42 22.79 -21.69
CA VAL A 469 0.86 23.48 -21.89
C VAL A 469 1.50 24.03 -20.62
N GLU A 470 0.77 24.16 -19.54
CA GLU A 470 1.26 24.61 -18.23
C GLU A 470 1.65 23.45 -17.32
N ASN A 471 1.52 22.21 -17.78
CA ASN A 471 1.74 21.03 -16.95
C ASN A 471 3.09 20.40 -17.16
N LEU A 472 3.72 19.90 -16.07
CA LEU A 472 5.00 19.22 -16.09
C LEU A 472 5.06 18.06 -17.10
N MET A 473 3.98 17.27 -17.24
CA MET A 473 3.96 16.08 -18.10
C MET A 473 3.69 16.39 -19.58
N THR A 474 3.66 17.65 -19.98
CA THR A 474 3.47 18.03 -21.38
C THR A 474 4.81 17.92 -22.15
N GLN A 475 4.78 17.33 -23.33
CA GLN A 475 5.97 17.28 -24.19
C GLN A 475 6.39 18.69 -24.66
N LYS A 476 7.70 18.93 -24.76
CA LYS A 476 8.25 20.22 -25.19
C LYS A 476 7.65 20.71 -26.50
N LYS A 477 7.49 19.81 -27.49
CA LYS A 477 6.91 20.15 -28.80
C LYS A 477 5.48 20.69 -28.67
N VAL A 478 4.63 20.06 -27.83
CA VAL A 478 3.25 20.49 -27.61
C VAL A 478 3.22 21.90 -27.00
N ILE A 479 4.10 22.17 -26.01
CA ILE A 479 4.17 23.51 -25.40
C ILE A 479 4.54 24.57 -26.43
N GLN A 480 5.51 24.29 -27.29
CA GLN A 480 5.94 25.21 -28.35
C GLN A 480 4.88 25.39 -29.44
N ASP A 481 4.17 24.31 -29.84
CA ASP A 481 3.13 24.36 -30.87
C ASP A 481 1.90 25.20 -30.41
N PHE A 482 1.72 25.39 -29.11
CA PHE A 482 0.62 26.17 -28.51
C PHE A 482 1.10 27.47 -27.82
N ASP A 483 2.26 28.01 -28.20
CA ASP A 483 2.86 29.22 -27.62
C ASP A 483 3.04 29.18 -26.09
N GLY A 484 3.17 27.99 -25.52
CA GLY A 484 3.39 27.80 -24.09
C GLY A 484 4.86 28.04 -23.70
N ASP A 485 5.08 28.52 -22.49
CA ASP A 485 6.42 28.67 -21.93
C ASP A 485 6.89 27.36 -21.29
N TYR A 486 7.81 26.67 -21.95
CA TYR A 486 8.37 25.40 -21.49
C TYR A 486 8.94 25.48 -20.07
N LEU A 487 9.56 26.60 -19.69
CA LEU A 487 10.17 26.76 -18.37
C LEU A 487 9.12 27.00 -17.26
N LYS A 488 7.92 27.41 -17.62
CA LYS A 488 6.82 27.60 -16.67
C LYS A 488 5.99 26.33 -16.45
N ALA A 489 6.01 25.38 -17.38
CA ALA A 489 5.29 24.11 -17.27
C ALA A 489 6.01 23.12 -16.34
N THR A 490 6.14 23.47 -15.06
CA THR A 490 7.00 22.76 -14.09
C THR A 490 6.26 22.02 -12.98
N GLN A 491 4.94 22.10 -12.90
CA GLN A 491 4.18 21.52 -11.81
C GLN A 491 3.17 20.46 -12.27
N LEU A 492 2.87 19.52 -11.37
CA LEU A 492 1.80 18.56 -11.54
C LEU A 492 0.47 19.12 -11.03
N ASN A 493 -0.64 18.63 -11.59
CA ASN A 493 -1.96 18.92 -11.06
C ASN A 493 -2.41 17.85 -10.02
N ARG A 494 -3.55 18.12 -9.34
CA ARG A 494 -4.10 17.23 -8.31
C ARG A 494 -4.33 15.80 -8.83
N SER A 495 -4.92 15.64 -10.01
CA SER A 495 -5.20 14.32 -10.59
C SER A 495 -3.92 13.51 -10.84
N GLN A 496 -2.85 14.17 -11.25
CA GLN A 496 -1.55 13.52 -11.46
C GLN A 496 -0.90 13.10 -10.13
N ILE A 497 -0.95 13.95 -9.11
CA ILE A 497 -0.50 13.60 -7.75
C ILE A 497 -1.31 12.40 -7.22
N GLN A 498 -2.62 12.39 -7.41
CA GLN A 498 -3.47 11.26 -7.05
C GLN A 498 -3.10 10.00 -7.83
N THR A 499 -2.81 10.12 -9.14
CA THR A 499 -2.38 8.98 -9.97
C THR A 499 -1.08 8.37 -9.47
N VAL A 500 -0.08 9.17 -9.10
CA VAL A 500 1.18 8.69 -8.49
C VAL A 500 0.88 7.94 -7.20
N ARG A 501 0.05 8.52 -6.32
CA ARG A 501 -0.39 7.87 -5.08
C ARG A 501 -1.09 6.54 -5.35
N ASP A 502 -2.05 6.53 -6.26
CA ASP A 502 -2.88 5.35 -6.53
C ASP A 502 -2.05 4.23 -7.19
N ASN A 503 -1.11 4.58 -8.07
CA ASN A 503 -0.16 3.63 -8.62
C ASN A 503 0.76 3.04 -7.54
N TYR A 504 1.18 3.85 -6.56
CA TYR A 504 1.92 3.39 -5.40
C TYR A 504 1.09 2.42 -4.54
N ILE A 505 -0.12 2.81 -4.15
CA ILE A 505 -1.04 2.01 -3.35
C ILE A 505 -1.37 0.67 -4.03
N HIS A 506 -1.53 0.66 -5.36
CA HIS A 506 -1.84 -0.54 -6.13
C HIS A 506 -0.59 -1.33 -6.58
N ASN A 507 0.58 -1.04 -5.99
CA ASN A 507 1.85 -1.73 -6.28
C ASN A 507 2.23 -1.74 -7.76
N LYS A 508 1.93 -0.65 -8.48
CA LYS A 508 2.25 -0.48 -9.91
C LYS A 508 3.58 0.22 -10.14
N LEU A 509 4.22 0.71 -9.07
CA LEU A 509 5.49 1.44 -9.12
C LEU A 509 6.65 0.60 -8.58
N ASN A 510 7.86 1.14 -8.73
CA ASN A 510 9.06 0.68 -8.03
C ASN A 510 9.58 -0.68 -8.50
N ARG A 511 9.60 -0.90 -9.81
CA ARG A 511 10.19 -2.10 -10.41
C ARG A 511 11.39 -1.73 -11.28
N HIS A 512 12.55 -2.30 -10.96
CA HIS A 512 13.65 -2.29 -11.91
C HIS A 512 13.34 -3.18 -13.12
N ILE A 513 13.82 -2.78 -14.29
CA ILE A 513 13.79 -3.68 -15.44
C ILE A 513 14.63 -4.93 -15.15
N PRO A 514 14.20 -6.14 -15.59
CA PRO A 514 14.95 -7.37 -15.34
C PRO A 514 16.44 -7.26 -15.69
N ASN A 515 17.31 -7.72 -14.78
CA ASN A 515 18.76 -7.65 -14.92
C ASN A 515 19.34 -6.22 -15.06
N TRP A 516 18.71 -5.24 -14.41
CA TRP A 516 19.06 -3.84 -14.51
C TRP A 516 20.54 -3.56 -14.20
N ARG A 517 21.13 -4.15 -13.14
CA ARG A 517 22.56 -4.01 -12.82
C ARG A 517 23.46 -4.48 -13.96
N GLN A 518 23.15 -5.63 -14.57
CA GLN A 518 23.92 -6.15 -15.70
C GLN A 518 23.78 -5.27 -16.94
N LYS A 519 22.60 -4.70 -17.18
CA LYS A 519 22.37 -3.77 -18.30
C LYS A 519 23.13 -2.47 -18.10
N LEU A 520 23.25 -1.98 -16.87
CA LEU A 520 24.05 -0.80 -16.54
C LEU A 520 25.57 -1.08 -16.74
N LYS A 521 26.06 -2.23 -16.26
CA LYS A 521 27.50 -2.61 -16.36
C LYS A 521 27.97 -2.91 -17.79
N ARG A 522 27.14 -3.50 -18.65
CA ARG A 522 27.49 -3.82 -20.04
C ARG A 522 27.72 -2.59 -20.92
N ARG A 523 27.47 -1.40 -20.42
CA ARG A 523 27.63 -0.12 -21.13
C ARG A 523 28.76 0.75 -20.56
N GLN A 524 29.52 0.23 -19.59
CA GLN A 524 30.79 0.77 -19.12
C GLN A 524 31.96 0.19 -19.94
#